data_fbf7f90efdbdd63ed17c65505a86da71
#
_entry.id   fbf7f90efdbdd63ed17c65505a86da71
#
_cell.length_a   1.000
_cell.length_b   1.000
_cell.length_c   1.000
_cell.angle_alpha   90.00
_cell.angle_beta   90.00
_cell.angle_gamma   90.00
#
_symmetry.space_group_name_H-M   'P 1'
#
loop_
_entity.id
_entity.type
_entity.pdbx_description
1 polymer ?
#
loop_
_entity_poly.entity_id
_entity_poly.type
_entity_poly.pdbx_seq_one_letter_code
_entity_poly.pdbx_strand_id
1 'polypeptide(L)'
;MNLEELIKNGSKQLKKSKTKTSLLDAEIILSDLMGVTREFLITNNNMNISDNIKKKFNHAINRRINNEPVAYITGKRDFWTETFAVNRATLIPRPETELLIYKIIKFFRNKSINILDIGTGSGCILLSILKELKFSRGTGIDISNLAIKVAINNSRRFNLSNRSKFKVFDINKFNHGKYDLIVSNPPYIPSKEIKKLSKDIKDYEPDIALNGGKDGLDLIKKVIYKSSILLKSNGLFAIEIGTNQYSRVSPIMNKHGFRVVSKEFDYNNNVRCIISTKV
;
A
#
# COMPACT_ATOMS: atom_id res chain seq x y z
N MET A 1 -8.92 -32.46 -17.23
CA MET A 1 -7.76 -31.55 -17.03
C MET A 1 -7.49 -31.50 -15.55
N ASN A 2 -6.32 -31.92 -15.16
CA ASN A 2 -5.89 -31.86 -13.78
C ASN A 2 -5.34 -30.47 -13.43
N LEU A 3 -4.99 -30.27 -12.16
CA LEU A 3 -4.53 -29.00 -11.59
C LEU A 3 -3.22 -28.54 -12.24
N GLU A 4 -2.24 -29.46 -12.39
CA GLU A 4 -0.94 -29.16 -13.00
C GLU A 4 -1.10 -28.70 -14.46
N GLU A 5 -1.91 -29.40 -15.26
CA GLU A 5 -2.20 -29.04 -16.64
C GLU A 5 -2.83 -27.64 -16.75
N LEU A 6 -3.77 -27.31 -15.83
CA LEU A 6 -4.43 -26.02 -15.82
C LEU A 6 -3.44 -24.89 -15.54
N ILE A 7 -2.57 -25.03 -14.51
CA ILE A 7 -1.51 -24.07 -14.19
C ILE A 7 -0.54 -23.92 -15.35
N LYS A 8 -0.03 -25.03 -15.91
CA LYS A 8 0.88 -24.99 -17.06
C LYS A 8 0.30 -24.25 -18.26
N ASN A 9 -0.98 -24.47 -18.55
CA ASN A 9 -1.68 -23.82 -19.65
C ASN A 9 -1.84 -22.31 -19.39
N GLY A 10 -2.25 -21.91 -18.19
CA GLY A 10 -2.34 -20.49 -17.80
C GLY A 10 -0.98 -19.79 -17.85
N SER A 11 0.05 -20.42 -17.26
CA SER A 11 1.42 -19.91 -17.29
C SER A 11 1.94 -19.73 -18.73
N LYS A 12 1.68 -20.70 -19.61
CA LYS A 12 2.09 -20.62 -21.04
C LYS A 12 1.43 -19.43 -21.74
N GLN A 13 0.15 -19.17 -21.47
CA GLN A 13 -0.58 -18.01 -22.01
C GLN A 13 0.02 -16.69 -21.49
N LEU A 14 0.26 -16.58 -20.19
CA LEU A 14 0.89 -15.41 -19.58
C LEU A 14 2.32 -15.17 -20.08
N LYS A 15 3.08 -16.23 -20.31
CA LYS A 15 4.45 -16.13 -20.89
C LYS A 15 4.42 -15.55 -22.30
N LYS A 16 3.43 -15.94 -23.13
CA LYS A 16 3.23 -15.37 -24.49
C LYS A 16 2.94 -13.86 -24.43
N SER A 17 2.27 -13.36 -23.38
CA SER A 17 2.02 -11.93 -23.15
C SER A 17 3.20 -11.21 -22.47
N LYS A 18 4.39 -11.87 -22.37
CA LYS A 18 5.62 -11.32 -21.76
C LYS A 18 5.49 -11.05 -20.24
N THR A 19 4.57 -11.71 -19.55
CA THR A 19 4.48 -11.63 -18.07
C THR A 19 5.69 -12.33 -17.44
N LYS A 20 6.50 -11.60 -16.69
CA LYS A 20 7.74 -12.12 -16.08
C LYS A 20 7.49 -13.19 -15.02
N THR A 21 6.39 -13.08 -14.28
CA THR A 21 5.99 -13.94 -13.15
C THR A 21 4.92 -14.96 -13.54
N SER A 22 4.90 -15.42 -14.82
CA SER A 22 3.80 -16.16 -15.43
C SER A 22 3.34 -17.40 -14.64
N LEU A 23 4.27 -18.20 -14.11
CA LEU A 23 3.95 -19.38 -13.29
C LEU A 23 3.38 -18.97 -11.93
N LEU A 24 4.06 -18.07 -11.24
CA LEU A 24 3.64 -17.55 -9.93
C LEU A 24 2.25 -16.89 -10.01
N ASP A 25 2.01 -16.08 -11.04
CA ASP A 25 0.72 -15.41 -11.24
C ASP A 25 -0.40 -16.44 -11.45
N ALA A 26 -0.17 -17.48 -12.26
CA ALA A 26 -1.12 -18.56 -12.49
C ALA A 26 -1.44 -19.34 -11.20
N GLU A 27 -0.42 -19.67 -10.40
CA GLU A 27 -0.58 -20.36 -9.12
C GLU A 27 -1.38 -19.50 -8.11
N ILE A 28 -1.04 -18.22 -7.95
CA ILE A 28 -1.73 -17.31 -7.04
C ILE A 28 -3.21 -17.17 -7.44
N ILE A 29 -3.50 -17.01 -8.73
CA ILE A 29 -4.88 -16.86 -9.22
C ILE A 29 -5.66 -18.15 -8.95
N LEU A 30 -5.07 -19.32 -9.21
CA LEU A 30 -5.79 -20.58 -9.01
C LEU A 30 -6.00 -20.88 -7.52
N SER A 31 -4.99 -20.65 -6.67
CA SER A 31 -5.09 -20.83 -5.23
C SER A 31 -6.20 -19.95 -4.63
N ASP A 32 -6.29 -18.69 -5.06
CA ASP A 32 -7.36 -17.78 -4.62
C ASP A 32 -8.76 -18.27 -5.05
N LEU A 33 -8.93 -18.70 -6.29
CA LEU A 33 -10.20 -19.20 -6.82
C LEU A 33 -10.66 -20.49 -6.13
N MET A 34 -9.73 -21.32 -5.68
CA MET A 34 -10.02 -22.55 -4.96
C MET A 34 -10.14 -22.36 -3.45
N GLY A 35 -9.71 -21.22 -2.92
CA GLY A 35 -9.65 -20.96 -1.47
C GLY A 35 -8.62 -21.82 -0.75
N VAL A 36 -7.50 -22.19 -1.42
CA VAL A 36 -6.43 -23.05 -0.90
C VAL A 36 -5.09 -22.32 -0.94
N THR A 37 -4.08 -22.88 -0.28
CA THR A 37 -2.71 -22.35 -0.33
C THR A 37 -1.98 -22.79 -1.61
N ARG A 38 -0.87 -22.13 -1.96
CA ARG A 38 -0.04 -22.55 -3.10
C ARG A 38 0.63 -23.90 -2.86
N GLU A 39 1.02 -24.20 -1.61
CA GLU A 39 1.57 -25.48 -1.22
C GLU A 39 0.56 -26.63 -1.49
N PHE A 40 -0.72 -26.39 -1.24
CA PHE A 40 -1.78 -27.35 -1.59
C PHE A 40 -1.81 -27.64 -3.09
N LEU A 41 -1.62 -26.63 -3.96
CA LEU A 41 -1.59 -26.85 -5.41
C LEU A 41 -0.43 -27.75 -5.83
N ILE A 42 0.75 -27.58 -5.19
CA ILE A 42 1.96 -28.36 -5.49
C ILE A 42 1.80 -29.83 -5.06
N THR A 43 1.22 -30.04 -3.87
CA THR A 43 1.06 -31.40 -3.30
C THR A 43 -0.10 -32.18 -3.90
N ASN A 44 -1.06 -31.50 -4.54
CA ASN A 44 -2.28 -32.11 -5.13
C ASN A 44 -2.35 -31.93 -6.65
N ASN A 45 -1.23 -31.92 -7.34
CA ASN A 45 -1.08 -31.59 -8.76
C ASN A 45 -1.96 -32.43 -9.71
N ASN A 46 -2.26 -33.69 -9.35
CA ASN A 46 -3.10 -34.63 -10.13
C ASN A 46 -4.61 -34.45 -9.89
N MET A 47 -5.02 -33.56 -8.98
CA MET A 47 -6.43 -33.35 -8.66
C MET A 47 -7.22 -32.85 -9.88
N ASN A 48 -8.38 -33.44 -10.16
CA ASN A 48 -9.26 -32.98 -11.22
C ASN A 48 -9.99 -31.70 -10.83
N ILE A 49 -10.01 -30.73 -11.73
CA ILE A 49 -10.61 -29.41 -11.49
C ILE A 49 -11.98 -29.34 -12.16
N SER A 50 -12.98 -28.81 -11.43
CA SER A 50 -14.31 -28.60 -11.95
C SER A 50 -14.35 -27.59 -13.11
N ASP A 51 -15.29 -27.73 -14.02
CA ASP A 51 -15.41 -26.83 -15.18
C ASP A 51 -15.73 -25.37 -14.78
N ASN A 52 -16.41 -25.17 -13.65
CA ASN A 52 -16.65 -23.84 -13.12
C ASN A 52 -15.34 -23.13 -12.73
N ILE A 53 -14.45 -23.81 -12.00
CA ILE A 53 -13.12 -23.27 -11.64
C ILE A 53 -12.28 -23.02 -12.89
N LYS A 54 -12.28 -23.94 -13.86
CA LYS A 54 -11.57 -23.75 -15.15
C LYS A 54 -12.03 -22.48 -15.87
N LYS A 55 -13.35 -22.26 -15.97
CA LYS A 55 -13.93 -21.05 -16.60
C LYS A 55 -13.48 -19.77 -15.86
N LYS A 56 -13.60 -19.75 -14.53
CA LYS A 56 -13.16 -18.61 -13.71
C LYS A 56 -11.66 -18.35 -13.86
N PHE A 57 -10.85 -19.41 -13.84
CA PHE A 57 -9.41 -19.32 -14.01
C PHE A 57 -9.04 -18.73 -15.38
N ASN A 58 -9.58 -19.26 -16.46
CA ASN A 58 -9.34 -18.73 -17.80
C ASN A 58 -9.75 -17.26 -17.94
N HIS A 59 -10.87 -16.86 -17.33
CA HIS A 59 -11.27 -15.44 -17.27
C HIS A 59 -10.24 -14.59 -16.52
N ALA A 60 -9.76 -15.05 -15.37
CA ALA A 60 -8.74 -14.36 -14.59
C ALA A 60 -7.38 -14.27 -15.32
N ILE A 61 -6.97 -15.35 -16.00
CA ILE A 61 -5.78 -15.36 -16.86
C ILE A 61 -5.91 -14.31 -17.99
N ASN A 62 -7.08 -14.22 -18.63
CA ASN A 62 -7.32 -13.20 -19.67
C ASN A 62 -7.22 -11.78 -19.12
N ARG A 63 -7.71 -11.50 -17.90
CA ARG A 63 -7.51 -10.22 -17.22
C ARG A 63 -6.02 -9.93 -17.02
N ARG A 64 -5.25 -10.93 -16.58
CA ARG A 64 -3.80 -10.80 -16.36
C ARG A 64 -3.02 -10.60 -17.67
N ILE A 65 -3.41 -11.25 -18.75
CA ILE A 65 -2.86 -11.03 -20.10
C ILE A 65 -3.01 -9.56 -20.52
N ASN A 66 -4.11 -8.91 -20.13
CA ASN A 66 -4.35 -7.48 -20.34
C ASN A 66 -3.64 -6.59 -19.31
N ASN A 67 -2.64 -7.12 -18.59
CA ASN A 67 -1.82 -6.46 -17.58
C ASN A 67 -2.57 -6.07 -16.29
N GLU A 68 -3.78 -6.58 -16.03
CA GLU A 68 -4.41 -6.31 -14.74
C GLU A 68 -3.57 -6.92 -13.60
N PRO A 69 -3.23 -6.15 -12.53
CA PRO A 69 -2.45 -6.67 -11.42
C PRO A 69 -3.12 -7.88 -10.75
N VAL A 70 -2.33 -8.89 -10.38
CA VAL A 70 -2.86 -10.07 -9.67
C VAL A 70 -3.62 -9.68 -8.41
N ALA A 71 -3.13 -8.68 -7.68
CA ALA A 71 -3.80 -8.16 -6.48
C ALA A 71 -5.22 -7.63 -6.76
N TYR A 72 -5.49 -7.06 -7.94
CA TYR A 72 -6.84 -6.63 -8.31
C TYR A 72 -7.69 -7.77 -8.87
N ILE A 73 -7.06 -8.79 -9.47
CA ILE A 73 -7.77 -9.99 -9.94
C ILE A 73 -8.28 -10.79 -8.75
N THR A 74 -7.47 -10.96 -7.71
CA THR A 74 -7.81 -11.68 -6.47
C THR A 74 -8.54 -10.80 -5.45
N GLY A 75 -8.45 -9.46 -5.60
CA GLY A 75 -8.96 -8.50 -4.62
C GLY A 75 -8.17 -8.45 -3.32
N LYS A 76 -6.96 -9.03 -3.29
CA LYS A 76 -6.16 -9.22 -2.07
C LYS A 76 -4.69 -8.85 -2.27
N ARG A 77 -4.05 -8.35 -1.21
CA ARG A 77 -2.61 -8.10 -1.16
C ARG A 77 -2.10 -8.34 0.26
N ASP A 78 -1.12 -9.22 0.38
CA ASP A 78 -0.42 -9.41 1.65
C ASP A 78 0.49 -8.20 1.91
N PHE A 79 0.42 -7.68 3.12
CA PHE A 79 1.21 -6.55 3.56
C PHE A 79 1.37 -6.62 5.08
N TRP A 80 2.62 -6.52 5.56
CA TRP A 80 2.97 -6.75 6.96
C TRP A 80 2.53 -8.15 7.41
N THR A 81 1.67 -8.25 8.41
CA THR A 81 1.17 -9.53 8.95
C THR A 81 -0.24 -9.88 8.48
N GLU A 82 -0.82 -9.12 7.55
CA GLU A 82 -2.24 -9.23 7.19
C GLU A 82 -2.46 -9.26 5.67
N THR A 83 -3.56 -9.87 5.26
CA THR A 83 -4.03 -9.84 3.86
C THR A 83 -5.09 -8.75 3.69
N PHE A 84 -4.71 -7.64 3.07
CA PHE A 84 -5.58 -6.50 2.80
C PHE A 84 -6.47 -6.71 1.58
N ALA A 85 -7.74 -6.32 1.68
CA ALA A 85 -8.59 -6.12 0.51
C ALA A 85 -8.09 -4.89 -0.26
N VAL A 86 -7.97 -5.04 -1.57
CA VAL A 86 -7.57 -3.97 -2.50
C VAL A 86 -8.42 -4.01 -3.76
N ASN A 87 -8.59 -2.89 -4.42
CA ASN A 87 -9.23 -2.77 -5.72
C ASN A 87 -8.70 -1.52 -6.45
N ARG A 88 -9.22 -1.22 -7.63
CA ARG A 88 -8.79 -0.07 -8.46
C ARG A 88 -8.95 1.31 -7.80
N ALA A 89 -9.56 1.40 -6.62
CA ALA A 89 -9.69 2.65 -5.87
C ALA A 89 -8.49 2.95 -4.96
N THR A 90 -7.59 1.98 -4.76
CA THR A 90 -6.46 2.11 -3.82
C THR A 90 -5.16 1.68 -4.47
N LEU A 91 -4.06 2.35 -4.11
CA LEU A 91 -2.72 1.86 -4.42
C LEU A 91 -2.56 0.43 -3.87
N ILE A 92 -1.94 -0.44 -4.63
CA ILE A 92 -1.53 -1.77 -4.11
C ILE A 92 -0.40 -1.57 -3.10
N PRO A 93 -0.52 -2.02 -1.85
CA PRO A 93 0.53 -1.89 -0.83
C PRO A 93 1.89 -2.39 -1.32
N ARG A 94 2.94 -1.60 -1.10
CA ARG A 94 4.31 -1.88 -1.55
C ARG A 94 5.16 -2.43 -0.41
N PRO A 95 6.05 -3.41 -0.66
CA PRO A 95 6.94 -3.95 0.38
C PRO A 95 7.82 -2.89 1.05
N GLU A 96 8.28 -1.88 0.29
CA GLU A 96 9.11 -0.80 0.81
C GLU A 96 8.41 0.02 1.90
N THR A 97 7.09 0.12 1.85
CA THR A 97 6.28 0.81 2.86
C THR A 97 6.32 0.11 4.23
N GLU A 98 6.66 -1.18 4.27
CA GLU A 98 6.83 -1.93 5.53
C GLU A 98 8.01 -1.43 6.37
N LEU A 99 9.03 -0.85 5.73
CA LEU A 99 10.16 -0.21 6.43
C LEU A 99 9.70 0.88 7.38
N LEU A 100 8.67 1.63 6.96
CA LEU A 100 8.07 2.71 7.74
C LEU A 100 7.39 2.16 8.98
N ILE A 101 6.61 1.07 8.84
CA ILE A 101 5.91 0.39 9.94
C ILE A 101 6.92 -0.16 10.95
N TYR A 102 7.93 -0.89 10.48
CA TYR A 102 8.97 -1.47 11.32
C TYR A 102 9.60 -0.43 12.26
N LYS A 103 9.97 0.73 11.72
CA LYS A 103 10.57 1.81 12.52
C LYS A 103 9.59 2.44 13.49
N ILE A 104 8.36 2.71 13.06
CA ILE A 104 7.33 3.29 13.93
C ILE A 104 7.08 2.40 15.15
N ILE A 105 6.93 1.10 14.93
CA ILE A 105 6.70 0.14 16.02
C ILE A 105 7.86 0.19 17.03
N LYS A 106 9.09 0.27 16.55
CA LYS A 106 10.28 0.35 17.42
C LYS A 106 10.30 1.62 18.29
N PHE A 107 9.84 2.76 17.75
CA PHE A 107 9.76 4.03 18.52
C PHE A 107 8.63 4.05 19.56
N PHE A 108 7.51 3.38 19.25
CA PHE A 108 6.30 3.46 20.07
C PHE A 108 5.93 2.15 20.79
N ARG A 109 6.86 1.20 20.88
CA ARG A 109 6.64 -0.05 21.60
C ARG A 109 6.10 0.21 23.00
N ASN A 110 4.99 -0.44 23.36
CA ASN A 110 4.30 -0.33 24.65
C ASN A 110 3.74 1.09 24.96
N LYS A 111 3.61 1.98 23.97
CA LYS A 111 3.00 3.29 24.16
C LYS A 111 1.58 3.32 23.60
N SER A 112 0.74 4.13 24.21
CA SER A 112 -0.59 4.51 23.69
C SER A 112 -0.47 5.84 22.97
N ILE A 113 -0.71 5.85 21.65
CA ILE A 113 -0.55 7.04 20.82
C ILE A 113 -1.77 7.29 19.95
N ASN A 114 -1.94 8.55 19.57
CA ASN A 114 -2.93 8.99 18.58
C ASN A 114 -2.25 9.21 17.23
N ILE A 115 -2.73 8.52 16.19
CA ILE A 115 -2.08 8.43 14.87
C ILE A 115 -2.95 9.12 13.82
N LEU A 116 -2.32 9.88 12.91
CA LEU A 116 -2.93 10.35 11.67
C LEU A 116 -2.22 9.71 10.48
N ASP A 117 -2.97 9.06 9.61
CA ASP A 117 -2.50 8.52 8.33
C ASP A 117 -3.08 9.37 7.19
N ILE A 118 -2.21 10.08 6.47
CA ILE A 118 -2.59 11.02 5.41
C ILE A 118 -2.42 10.32 4.06
N GLY A 119 -3.52 10.24 3.28
CA GLY A 119 -3.57 9.43 2.07
C GLY A 119 -3.64 7.95 2.40
N THR A 120 -4.56 7.58 3.28
CA THR A 120 -4.60 6.23 3.89
C THR A 120 -4.83 5.08 2.91
N GLY A 121 -5.41 5.35 1.72
CA GLY A 121 -5.66 4.34 0.69
C GLY A 121 -6.49 3.16 1.21
N SER A 122 -5.91 1.96 1.18
CA SER A 122 -6.52 0.74 1.73
C SER A 122 -6.52 0.66 3.26
N GLY A 123 -5.91 1.64 3.94
CA GLY A 123 -5.69 1.63 5.38
C GLY A 123 -4.48 0.80 5.82
N CYS A 124 -3.67 0.30 4.88
CA CYS A 124 -2.63 -0.69 5.18
C CYS A 124 -1.61 -0.21 6.20
N ILE A 125 -1.14 1.05 6.14
CA ILE A 125 -0.18 1.60 7.09
C ILE A 125 -0.81 1.71 8.48
N LEU A 126 -1.93 2.43 8.57
CA LEU A 126 -2.60 2.68 9.85
C LEU A 126 -3.01 1.39 10.54
N LEU A 127 -3.65 0.48 9.83
CA LEU A 127 -4.16 -0.77 10.40
C LEU A 127 -3.04 -1.70 10.83
N SER A 128 -1.94 -1.79 10.07
CA SER A 128 -0.76 -2.57 10.47
C SER A 128 -0.13 -2.00 11.74
N ILE A 129 0.02 -0.68 11.86
CA ILE A 129 0.52 -0.06 13.09
C ILE A 129 -0.40 -0.34 14.27
N LEU A 130 -1.72 -0.24 14.09
CA LEU A 130 -2.70 -0.51 15.16
C LEU A 130 -2.77 -1.98 15.59
N LYS A 131 -2.43 -2.93 14.71
CA LYS A 131 -2.30 -4.36 15.09
C LYS A 131 -1.16 -4.55 16.10
N GLU A 132 -0.05 -3.90 15.89
CA GLU A 132 1.14 -3.99 16.74
C GLU A 132 1.00 -3.13 18.03
N LEU A 133 0.49 -1.91 17.91
CA LEU A 133 0.32 -0.99 19.03
C LEU A 133 -1.10 -1.08 19.61
N LYS A 134 -1.34 -2.10 20.40
CA LYS A 134 -2.68 -2.52 20.89
C LYS A 134 -3.47 -1.43 21.64
N PHE A 135 -2.79 -0.48 22.28
CA PHE A 135 -3.43 0.60 23.05
C PHE A 135 -3.61 1.91 22.25
N SER A 136 -3.13 1.94 21.02
CA SER A 136 -3.16 3.11 20.16
C SER A 136 -4.46 3.23 19.37
N ARG A 137 -4.78 4.44 18.96
CA ARG A 137 -5.92 4.78 18.09
C ARG A 137 -5.44 5.59 16.90
N GLY A 138 -6.19 5.56 15.82
CA GLY A 138 -5.79 6.31 14.64
C GLY A 138 -6.94 6.81 13.79
N THR A 139 -6.63 7.85 13.03
CA THR A 139 -7.50 8.40 12.00
C THR A 139 -6.79 8.32 10.66
N GLY A 140 -7.41 7.69 9.67
CA GLY A 140 -6.98 7.72 8.28
C GLY A 140 -7.81 8.72 7.49
N ILE A 141 -7.17 9.57 6.71
CA ILE A 141 -7.85 10.48 5.78
C ILE A 141 -7.41 10.22 4.35
N ASP A 142 -8.35 10.34 3.43
CA ASP A 142 -8.11 10.25 2.00
C ASP A 142 -9.11 11.13 1.25
N ILE A 143 -8.72 11.65 0.11
CA ILE A 143 -9.63 12.45 -0.73
C ILE A 143 -10.63 11.55 -1.47
N SER A 144 -10.29 10.29 -1.69
CA SER A 144 -11.10 9.29 -2.38
C SER A 144 -12.09 8.61 -1.43
N ASN A 145 -13.39 8.85 -1.65
CA ASN A 145 -14.44 8.13 -0.92
C ASN A 145 -14.38 6.61 -1.15
N LEU A 146 -13.98 6.17 -2.35
CA LEU A 146 -13.85 4.75 -2.67
C LEU A 146 -12.69 4.10 -1.89
N ALA A 147 -11.56 4.80 -1.75
CA ALA A 147 -10.44 4.34 -0.93
C ALA A 147 -10.86 4.21 0.55
N ILE A 148 -11.56 5.19 1.09
CA ILE A 148 -12.09 5.17 2.47
C ILE A 148 -13.02 3.95 2.69
N LYS A 149 -13.87 3.59 1.71
CA LYS A 149 -14.70 2.39 1.82
C LYS A 149 -13.85 1.11 1.93
N VAL A 150 -12.76 1.01 1.18
CA VAL A 150 -11.81 -0.12 1.26
C VAL A 150 -11.14 -0.14 2.65
N ALA A 151 -10.65 0.99 3.15
CA ALA A 151 -10.03 1.08 4.47
C ALA A 151 -10.99 0.69 5.60
N ILE A 152 -12.25 1.13 5.55
CA ILE A 152 -13.28 0.73 6.51
C ILE A 152 -13.55 -0.78 6.45
N ASN A 153 -13.62 -1.37 5.25
CA ASN A 153 -13.78 -2.81 5.09
C ASN A 153 -12.60 -3.58 5.72
N ASN A 154 -11.36 -3.17 5.47
CA ASN A 154 -10.18 -3.77 6.07
C ASN A 154 -10.18 -3.62 7.60
N SER A 155 -10.54 -2.45 8.11
CA SER A 155 -10.67 -2.22 9.56
C SER A 155 -11.65 -3.19 10.23
N ARG A 156 -12.80 -3.45 9.60
CA ARG A 156 -13.79 -4.42 10.10
C ARG A 156 -13.24 -5.85 10.07
N ARG A 157 -12.60 -6.25 8.97
CA ARG A 157 -11.98 -7.58 8.81
C ARG A 157 -10.92 -7.86 9.89
N PHE A 158 -10.20 -6.84 10.33
CA PHE A 158 -9.15 -6.96 11.34
C PHE A 158 -9.64 -6.67 12.77
N ASN A 159 -10.95 -6.46 12.99
CA ASN A 159 -11.53 -6.10 14.29
C ASN A 159 -10.93 -4.83 14.90
N LEU A 160 -10.60 -3.84 14.08
CA LEU A 160 -9.98 -2.57 14.48
C LEU A 160 -10.94 -1.37 14.46
N SER A 161 -12.23 -1.57 14.17
CA SER A 161 -13.22 -0.49 14.04
C SER A 161 -13.36 0.39 15.29
N ASN A 162 -13.08 -0.15 16.47
CA ASN A 162 -13.13 0.61 17.72
C ASN A 162 -11.91 1.52 17.93
N ARG A 163 -10.81 1.29 17.18
CA ARG A 163 -9.54 2.00 17.33
C ARG A 163 -9.11 2.76 16.08
N SER A 164 -9.79 2.56 14.94
CA SER A 164 -9.53 3.26 13.68
C SER A 164 -10.76 4.02 13.19
N LYS A 165 -10.53 5.24 12.70
CA LYS A 165 -11.57 6.07 12.06
C LYS A 165 -11.08 6.47 10.69
N PHE A 166 -11.93 6.36 9.67
CA PHE A 166 -11.59 6.75 8.31
C PHE A 166 -12.54 7.84 7.81
N LYS A 167 -11.99 8.91 7.21
CA LYS A 167 -12.75 10.07 6.78
C LYS A 167 -12.33 10.50 5.38
N VAL A 168 -13.32 10.83 4.55
CA VAL A 168 -13.07 11.52 3.28
C VAL A 168 -12.70 12.96 3.59
N PHE A 169 -11.45 13.33 3.30
CA PHE A 169 -10.99 14.68 3.61
C PHE A 169 -9.83 15.11 2.70
N ASP A 170 -9.89 16.32 2.18
CA ASP A 170 -8.75 16.99 1.56
C ASP A 170 -7.79 17.47 2.64
N ILE A 171 -6.53 17.07 2.57
CA ILE A 171 -5.48 17.47 3.52
C ILE A 171 -5.37 18.99 3.67
N ASN A 172 -5.62 19.76 2.60
CA ASN A 172 -5.56 21.21 2.66
C ASN A 172 -6.60 21.81 3.63
N LYS A 173 -7.73 21.15 3.80
CA LYS A 173 -8.86 21.57 4.66
C LYS A 173 -8.84 20.91 6.03
N PHE A 174 -7.99 19.89 6.25
CA PHE A 174 -7.94 19.15 7.50
C PHE A 174 -7.13 19.90 8.57
N ASN A 175 -7.82 20.35 9.64
CA ASN A 175 -7.21 21.12 10.74
C ASN A 175 -7.64 20.60 12.13
N HIS A 176 -8.01 19.32 12.23
CA HIS A 176 -8.57 18.76 13.45
C HIS A 176 -7.57 17.85 14.18
N GLY A 177 -7.50 18.02 15.50
CA GLY A 177 -6.73 17.15 16.38
C GLY A 177 -5.25 17.53 16.51
N LYS A 178 -4.61 16.83 17.43
CA LYS A 178 -3.16 16.80 17.63
C LYS A 178 -2.73 15.36 17.77
N TYR A 179 -1.66 14.98 17.10
CA TYR A 179 -1.24 13.59 16.93
C TYR A 179 0.16 13.36 17.50
N ASP A 180 0.38 12.19 18.05
CA ASP A 180 1.70 11.73 18.51
C ASP A 180 2.54 11.24 17.33
N LEU A 181 1.85 10.66 16.32
CA LEU A 181 2.44 10.18 15.09
C LEU A 181 1.60 10.66 13.90
N ILE A 182 2.25 11.23 12.91
CA ILE A 182 1.69 11.42 11.57
C ILE A 182 2.49 10.57 10.59
N VAL A 183 1.78 9.79 9.76
CA VAL A 183 2.36 8.93 8.74
C VAL A 183 1.74 9.22 7.38
N SER A 184 2.52 9.10 6.32
CA SER A 184 2.01 9.23 4.94
C SER A 184 2.89 8.48 3.96
N ASN A 185 2.24 7.84 2.98
CA ASN A 185 2.85 7.46 1.71
C ASN A 185 2.15 8.28 0.60
N PRO A 186 2.59 9.53 0.36
CA PRO A 186 1.94 10.39 -0.63
C PRO A 186 2.37 10.04 -2.04
N PRO A 187 1.59 10.37 -3.08
CA PRO A 187 2.04 10.26 -4.45
C PRO A 187 3.28 11.14 -4.69
N TYR A 188 4.31 10.54 -5.24
CA TYR A 188 5.62 11.16 -5.41
C TYR A 188 6.21 11.06 -6.82
N ILE A 189 5.48 10.47 -7.78
CA ILE A 189 5.96 10.29 -9.16
C ILE A 189 5.74 11.58 -9.94
N PRO A 190 6.79 12.16 -10.58
CA PRO A 190 6.61 13.31 -11.45
C PRO A 190 5.62 13.02 -12.60
N SER A 191 4.71 13.95 -12.92
CA SER A 191 3.64 13.74 -13.90
C SER A 191 4.15 13.24 -15.27
N LYS A 192 5.33 13.71 -15.71
CA LYS A 192 5.96 13.27 -16.96
C LYS A 192 6.45 11.81 -16.92
N GLU A 193 6.68 11.26 -15.75
CA GLU A 193 7.18 9.90 -15.56
C GLU A 193 6.05 8.86 -15.45
N ILE A 194 4.82 9.28 -15.17
CA ILE A 194 3.64 8.39 -15.13
C ILE A 194 3.51 7.59 -16.44
N LYS A 195 3.73 8.23 -17.57
CA LYS A 195 3.64 7.57 -18.89
C LYS A 195 4.69 6.46 -19.10
N LYS A 196 5.79 6.47 -18.34
CA LYS A 196 6.87 5.49 -18.42
C LYS A 196 6.66 4.28 -17.51
N LEU A 197 5.67 4.35 -16.62
CA LEU A 197 5.35 3.24 -15.74
C LEU A 197 4.90 2.02 -16.53
N SER A 198 5.08 0.84 -15.95
CA SER A 198 4.56 -0.39 -16.50
C SER A 198 3.04 -0.34 -16.64
N LYS A 199 2.50 -1.08 -17.61
CA LYS A 199 1.07 -1.04 -17.94
C LYS A 199 0.18 -1.44 -16.76
N ASP A 200 0.62 -2.39 -15.95
CA ASP A 200 -0.11 -2.84 -14.76
C ASP A 200 -0.28 -1.72 -13.71
N ILE A 201 0.68 -0.79 -13.61
CA ILE A 201 0.57 0.36 -12.72
C ILE A 201 -0.26 1.47 -13.38
N LYS A 202 0.18 1.97 -14.52
CA LYS A 202 -0.40 3.19 -15.11
C LYS A 202 -1.84 3.01 -15.62
N ASP A 203 -2.22 1.80 -16.08
CA ASP A 203 -3.54 1.55 -16.67
C ASP A 203 -4.57 1.06 -15.62
N TYR A 204 -4.12 0.69 -14.43
CA TYR A 204 -4.97 0.07 -13.41
C TYR A 204 -4.95 0.75 -12.06
N GLU A 205 -3.81 1.27 -11.60
CA GLU A 205 -3.76 1.96 -10.30
C GLU A 205 -4.25 3.41 -10.43
N PRO A 206 -4.88 3.99 -9.40
CA PRO A 206 -5.46 5.32 -9.51
C PRO A 206 -4.37 6.39 -9.68
N ASP A 207 -4.47 7.24 -10.70
CA ASP A 207 -3.50 8.32 -10.99
C ASP A 207 -3.28 9.23 -9.78
N ILE A 208 -4.34 9.52 -9.03
CA ILE A 208 -4.27 10.33 -7.81
C ILE A 208 -3.35 9.75 -6.73
N ALA A 209 -3.12 8.44 -6.73
CA ALA A 209 -2.23 7.78 -5.78
C ALA A 209 -0.78 7.67 -6.28
N LEU A 210 -0.52 8.03 -7.54
CA LEU A 210 0.79 7.96 -8.19
C LEU A 210 1.39 9.34 -8.45
N ASN A 211 0.56 10.28 -8.92
CA ASN A 211 0.97 11.54 -9.49
C ASN A 211 1.29 12.59 -8.42
N GLY A 212 2.58 12.82 -8.17
CA GLY A 212 3.09 13.83 -7.24
C GLY A 212 3.20 15.24 -7.81
N GLY A 213 2.64 15.51 -9.01
CA GLY A 213 2.72 16.80 -9.68
C GLY A 213 3.96 16.97 -10.55
N LYS A 214 4.25 18.21 -10.94
CA LYS A 214 5.29 18.54 -11.93
C LYS A 214 6.65 17.93 -11.58
N ASP A 215 7.05 17.99 -10.33
CA ASP A 215 8.35 17.57 -9.83
C ASP A 215 8.27 16.40 -8.82
N GLY A 216 7.08 15.85 -8.62
CA GLY A 216 6.82 14.74 -7.68
C GLY A 216 6.77 15.18 -6.20
N LEU A 217 6.78 16.47 -5.90
CA LEU A 217 6.82 16.98 -4.54
C LEU A 217 5.58 17.77 -4.11
N ASP A 218 4.58 17.94 -4.97
CA ASP A 218 3.46 18.85 -4.69
C ASP A 218 2.68 18.40 -3.46
N LEU A 219 2.35 17.10 -3.35
CA LEU A 219 1.64 16.59 -2.19
C LEU A 219 2.57 16.39 -0.98
N ILE A 220 3.82 16.01 -1.20
CA ILE A 220 4.84 15.90 -0.14
C ILE A 220 4.96 17.24 0.62
N LYS A 221 5.06 18.37 -0.09
CA LYS A 221 5.13 19.72 0.52
C LYS A 221 3.89 20.01 1.37
N LYS A 222 2.70 19.68 0.87
CA LYS A 222 1.43 19.87 1.61
C LYS A 222 1.36 19.01 2.86
N VAL A 223 1.76 17.73 2.75
CA VAL A 223 1.81 16.79 3.87
C VAL A 223 2.79 17.28 4.94
N ILE A 224 4.00 17.70 4.58
CA ILE A 224 4.97 18.25 5.52
C ILE A 224 4.42 19.48 6.25
N TYR A 225 3.87 20.45 5.50
CA TYR A 225 3.27 21.65 6.09
C TYR A 225 2.14 21.32 7.06
N LYS A 226 1.18 20.47 6.67
CA LYS A 226 0.08 20.08 7.55
C LYS A 226 0.55 19.28 8.76
N SER A 227 1.52 18.42 8.58
CA SER A 227 2.12 17.66 9.69
C SER A 227 2.78 18.58 10.71
N SER A 228 3.43 19.67 10.29
CA SER A 228 4.00 20.65 11.22
C SER A 228 2.96 21.37 12.09
N ILE A 229 1.73 21.49 11.61
CA ILE A 229 0.62 22.10 12.38
C ILE A 229 -0.05 21.08 13.29
N LEU A 230 -0.27 19.85 12.81
CA LEU A 230 -1.12 18.86 13.47
C LEU A 230 -0.34 17.96 14.44
N LEU A 231 0.98 17.90 14.32
CA LEU A 231 1.81 17.10 15.21
C LEU A 231 1.98 17.79 16.56
N LYS A 232 1.94 17.02 17.64
CA LYS A 232 2.30 17.48 18.98
C LYS A 232 3.79 17.85 19.05
N SER A 233 4.20 18.64 20.01
CA SER A 233 5.62 18.81 20.34
C SER A 233 6.25 17.46 20.66
N ASN A 234 7.47 17.19 20.16
CA ASN A 234 8.14 15.89 20.23
C ASN A 234 7.39 14.73 19.54
N GLY A 235 6.33 15.01 18.79
CA GLY A 235 5.66 14.00 17.98
C GLY A 235 6.54 13.53 16.83
N LEU A 236 6.21 12.37 16.26
CA LEU A 236 6.93 11.74 15.17
C LEU A 236 6.20 11.92 13.83
N PHE A 237 6.92 12.37 12.83
CA PHE A 237 6.45 12.41 11.45
C PHE A 237 7.24 11.41 10.61
N ALA A 238 6.53 10.50 9.96
CA ALA A 238 7.09 9.45 9.12
C ALA A 238 6.51 9.54 7.71
N ILE A 239 7.36 9.64 6.68
CA ILE A 239 6.92 9.81 5.30
C ILE A 239 7.73 8.92 4.35
N GLU A 240 7.01 8.27 3.41
CA GLU A 240 7.63 7.62 2.26
C GLU A 240 7.91 8.65 1.16
N ILE A 241 9.02 8.48 0.45
CA ILE A 241 9.44 9.34 -0.66
C ILE A 241 9.91 8.51 -1.85
N GLY A 242 9.94 9.13 -3.02
CA GLY A 242 10.50 8.53 -4.23
C GLY A 242 12.03 8.45 -4.19
N THR A 243 12.58 7.59 -5.05
CA THR A 243 14.03 7.47 -5.26
C THR A 243 14.63 8.86 -5.57
N ASN A 244 15.77 9.17 -4.96
CA ASN A 244 16.51 10.43 -5.13
C ASN A 244 15.77 11.71 -4.67
N GLN A 245 14.67 11.61 -3.93
CA GLN A 245 13.97 12.79 -3.44
C GLN A 245 14.48 13.30 -2.08
N TYR A 246 15.28 12.53 -1.35
CA TYR A 246 15.73 12.90 0.00
C TYR A 246 16.40 14.28 0.07
N SER A 247 17.33 14.57 -0.84
CA SER A 247 18.06 15.86 -0.88
C SER A 247 17.15 17.07 -1.09
N ARG A 248 15.99 16.87 -1.71
CA ARG A 248 14.99 17.91 -1.97
C ARG A 248 13.95 18.01 -0.85
N VAL A 249 13.60 16.88 -0.22
CA VAL A 249 12.58 16.79 0.84
C VAL A 249 13.13 17.24 2.19
N SER A 250 14.35 16.84 2.55
CA SER A 250 14.97 17.16 3.85
C SER A 250 15.05 18.66 4.14
N PRO A 251 15.46 19.55 3.21
CA PRO A 251 15.44 21.00 3.46
C PRO A 251 14.04 21.57 3.70
N ILE A 252 13.01 21.00 3.02
CA ILE A 252 11.61 21.40 3.22
C ILE A 252 11.16 21.02 4.63
N MET A 253 11.50 19.80 5.10
CA MET A 253 11.20 19.35 6.46
C MET A 253 11.85 20.26 7.50
N ASN A 254 13.13 20.57 7.34
CA ASN A 254 13.87 21.48 8.25
C ASN A 254 13.21 22.86 8.32
N LYS A 255 12.81 23.44 7.18
CA LYS A 255 12.10 24.73 7.13
C LYS A 255 10.78 24.72 7.91
N HIS A 256 10.13 23.57 8.04
CA HIS A 256 8.87 23.39 8.78
C HIS A 256 9.07 22.87 10.21
N GLY A 257 10.29 22.96 10.77
CA GLY A 257 10.58 22.61 12.17
C GLY A 257 10.68 21.10 12.41
N PHE A 258 11.06 20.33 11.39
CA PHE A 258 11.34 18.90 11.56
C PHE A 258 12.83 18.62 11.58
N ARG A 259 13.27 17.83 12.55
CA ARG A 259 14.61 17.26 12.61
C ARG A 259 14.56 15.79 12.24
N VAL A 260 15.28 15.40 11.19
CA VAL A 260 15.38 14.00 10.76
C VAL A 260 16.10 13.18 11.83
N VAL A 261 15.51 12.08 12.27
CA VAL A 261 16.07 11.17 13.28
C VAL A 261 16.41 9.80 12.70
N SER A 262 15.80 9.40 11.58
CA SER A 262 16.13 8.15 10.88
C SER A 262 15.81 8.25 9.39
N LYS A 263 16.59 7.50 8.61
CA LYS A 263 16.36 7.24 7.17
C LYS A 263 16.34 5.75 6.96
N GLU A 264 15.38 5.25 6.20
CA GLU A 264 15.30 3.84 5.88
C GLU A 264 15.53 3.66 4.37
N PHE A 265 16.28 2.63 4.05
CA PHE A 265 16.76 2.36 2.70
C PHE A 265 16.09 1.13 2.13
N ASP A 266 15.79 1.16 0.83
CA ASP A 266 15.40 -0.03 0.09
C ASP A 266 16.62 -0.95 -0.20
N TYR A 267 16.36 -2.11 -0.81
CA TYR A 267 17.42 -3.07 -1.18
C TYR A 267 18.44 -2.50 -2.20
N ASN A 268 18.09 -1.42 -2.91
CA ASN A 268 18.98 -0.72 -3.84
C ASN A 268 19.71 0.46 -3.17
N ASN A 269 19.68 0.55 -1.85
CA ASN A 269 20.30 1.59 -1.04
C ASN A 269 19.78 3.02 -1.33
N ASN A 270 18.52 3.15 -1.79
CA ASN A 270 17.85 4.44 -1.91
C ASN A 270 17.07 4.74 -0.62
N VAL A 271 17.12 6.00 -0.16
CA VAL A 271 16.28 6.46 0.95
C VAL A 271 14.83 6.41 0.50
N ARG A 272 14.00 5.60 1.19
CA ARG A 272 12.58 5.43 0.90
C ARG A 272 11.69 6.01 1.99
N CYS A 273 12.14 5.99 3.24
CA CYS A 273 11.37 6.54 4.34
C CYS A 273 12.21 7.52 5.14
N ILE A 274 11.59 8.61 5.56
CA ILE A 274 12.19 9.62 6.46
C ILE A 274 11.36 9.64 7.73
N ILE A 275 12.03 9.53 8.88
CA ILE A 275 11.42 9.69 10.19
C ILE A 275 12.03 10.91 10.85
N SER A 276 11.18 11.78 11.37
CA SER A 276 11.58 13.05 11.95
C SER A 276 10.78 13.37 13.20
N THR A 277 11.34 14.17 14.07
CA THR A 277 10.65 14.76 15.22
C THR A 277 10.37 16.23 14.96
N LYS A 278 9.23 16.71 15.50
CA LYS A 278 8.95 18.14 15.53
C LYS A 278 9.78 18.79 16.63
N VAL A 279 10.57 19.80 16.26
CA VAL A 279 11.37 20.62 17.19
C VAL A 279 10.53 21.74 17.76
#